data_c9b7b3cb917f82a77b84aeb70bfc2a41
#
_entry.id   c9b7b3cb917f82a77b84aeb70bfc2a41
#
_cell.length_a   1.000
_cell.length_b   1.000
_cell.length_c   1.000
_cell.angle_alpha   90.00
_cell.angle_beta   90.00
_cell.angle_gamma   90.00
#
_symmetry.space_group_name_H-M   'P 1'
#
loop_
_entity.id
_entity.type
_entity.pdbx_description
1 polymer ?
#
loop_
_entity_poly.entity_id
_entity_poly.type
_entity_poly.pdbx_seq_one_letter_code
_entity_poly.pdbx_strand_id
1 'polypeptide(L)'
;MTRTAEVTRNTKETQIRVKLDLDGKGVARLSTGLPFLEHMLEQVARHGMLDLDIEARGDLHIDAHHTVEDIGITIGQALVKAIGDKAGICRYGHAYVPLDEALSRAVIDLSGRPGLEYHVKFTRALIGEFDVDLVHEFFQGFVNHAQVTLHLDNLRGDNAHHQCETLFKAFARALRMAAEADPRAAGTIPSTKGRL
;
A
#
# COMPACT_ATOMS: atom_id res chain seq x y z
N MET A 1 11.55 -15.73 -12.17
CA MET A 1 10.06 -15.73 -12.19
C MET A 1 9.60 -14.29 -12.16
N THR A 2 8.58 -13.94 -12.93
CA THR A 2 7.98 -12.61 -12.88
C THR A 2 7.17 -12.48 -11.58
N ARG A 3 7.40 -11.41 -10.80
CA ARG A 3 6.70 -11.17 -9.54
C ARG A 3 5.40 -10.41 -9.80
N THR A 4 4.47 -11.08 -10.49
CA THR A 4 3.19 -10.53 -10.90
C THR A 4 2.03 -11.31 -10.29
N ALA A 5 0.92 -10.64 -10.02
CA ALA A 5 -0.30 -11.27 -9.55
C ALA A 5 -1.55 -10.57 -10.08
N GLU A 6 -2.61 -11.34 -10.27
CA GLU A 6 -3.96 -10.83 -10.46
C GLU A 6 -4.87 -11.42 -9.38
N VAL A 7 -5.67 -10.56 -8.76
CA VAL A 7 -6.66 -10.91 -7.74
C VAL A 7 -7.97 -10.24 -8.07
N THR A 8 -9.05 -11.01 -7.96
CA THR A 8 -10.42 -10.51 -8.04
C THR A 8 -11.12 -10.79 -6.73
N ARG A 9 -11.74 -9.78 -6.15
CA ARG A 9 -12.56 -9.87 -4.95
C ARG A 9 -13.96 -9.36 -5.26
N ASN A 10 -14.94 -10.21 -5.10
CA ASN A 10 -16.34 -9.88 -5.30
C ASN A 10 -17.12 -10.16 -4.02
N THR A 11 -17.80 -9.16 -3.51
CA THR A 11 -18.71 -9.23 -2.38
C THR A 11 -20.10 -8.79 -2.83
N LYS A 12 -21.04 -8.61 -1.89
CA LYS A 12 -22.33 -7.98 -2.20
C LYS A 12 -22.21 -6.45 -2.33
N GLU A 13 -21.14 -5.87 -1.82
CA GLU A 13 -20.90 -4.44 -1.71
C GLU A 13 -19.93 -3.94 -2.77
N THR A 14 -18.94 -4.77 -3.14
CA THR A 14 -17.85 -4.37 -4.03
C THR A 14 -17.50 -5.44 -5.07
N GLN A 15 -16.97 -5.01 -6.20
CA GLN A 15 -16.35 -5.83 -7.24
C GLN A 15 -15.02 -5.20 -7.59
N ILE A 16 -13.91 -5.88 -7.27
CA ILE A 16 -12.57 -5.32 -7.38
C ILE A 16 -11.65 -6.30 -8.09
N ARG A 17 -10.90 -5.81 -9.05
CA ARG A 17 -9.82 -6.50 -9.73
C ARG A 17 -8.53 -5.69 -9.58
N VAL A 18 -7.48 -6.34 -9.11
CA VAL A 18 -6.13 -5.77 -9.00
C VAL A 18 -5.15 -6.62 -9.76
N LYS A 19 -4.38 -6.00 -10.64
CA LYS A 19 -3.14 -6.57 -11.19
C LYS A 19 -1.96 -5.80 -10.64
N LEU A 20 -0.97 -6.53 -10.16
CA LEU A 20 0.24 -6.00 -9.56
C LEU A 20 1.45 -6.61 -10.25
N ASP A 21 2.42 -5.78 -10.63
CA ASP A 21 3.77 -6.19 -11.02
C ASP A 21 4.78 -5.48 -10.12
N LEU A 22 5.48 -6.25 -9.27
CA LEU A 22 6.48 -5.71 -8.34
C LEU A 22 7.77 -5.26 -9.03
N ASP A 23 8.02 -5.73 -10.27
CA ASP A 23 9.18 -5.38 -11.08
C ASP A 23 8.79 -4.42 -12.23
N GLY A 24 7.71 -3.66 -12.02
CA GLY A 24 7.13 -2.73 -12.98
C GLY A 24 7.96 -1.47 -13.22
N LYS A 25 7.34 -0.52 -13.89
CA LYS A 25 7.96 0.78 -14.29
C LYS A 25 7.28 1.99 -13.65
N GLY A 26 6.39 1.76 -12.69
CA GLY A 26 5.62 2.80 -12.02
C GLY A 26 4.41 3.26 -12.83
N VAL A 27 3.78 2.35 -13.56
CA VAL A 27 2.57 2.63 -14.35
C VAL A 27 1.34 2.31 -13.54
N ALA A 28 0.41 3.27 -13.47
CA ALA A 28 -0.90 3.10 -12.85
C ALA A 28 -2.01 3.16 -13.91
N ARG A 29 -2.97 2.24 -13.83
CA ARG A 29 -4.25 2.26 -14.55
C ARG A 29 -5.34 2.06 -13.51
N LEU A 30 -6.09 3.11 -13.21
CA LEU A 30 -6.99 3.14 -12.06
C LEU A 30 -8.39 3.56 -12.52
N SER A 31 -9.39 2.82 -12.07
CA SER A 31 -10.81 3.11 -12.28
C SER A 31 -11.56 2.66 -11.03
N THR A 32 -11.63 3.54 -10.02
CA THR A 32 -12.23 3.21 -8.72
C THR A 32 -13.46 4.05 -8.41
N GLY A 33 -13.66 5.16 -9.13
CA GLY A 33 -14.68 6.16 -8.82
C GLY A 33 -14.31 7.08 -7.66
N LEU A 34 -13.07 7.01 -7.15
CA LEU A 34 -12.56 7.81 -6.03
C LEU A 34 -11.30 8.57 -6.45
N PRO A 35 -11.43 9.76 -7.07
CA PRO A 35 -10.30 10.46 -7.71
C PRO A 35 -9.12 10.73 -6.79
N PHE A 36 -9.38 11.05 -5.51
CA PHE A 36 -8.31 11.29 -4.56
C PHE A 36 -7.55 9.99 -4.20
N LEU A 37 -8.25 8.87 -4.02
CA LEU A 37 -7.60 7.58 -3.80
C LEU A 37 -6.78 7.16 -5.02
N GLU A 38 -7.30 7.36 -6.24
CA GLU A 38 -6.56 7.09 -7.48
C GLU A 38 -5.27 7.90 -7.53
N HIS A 39 -5.32 9.19 -7.18
CA HIS A 39 -4.11 10.02 -7.07
C HIS A 39 -3.11 9.46 -6.04
N MET A 40 -3.56 8.95 -4.89
CA MET A 40 -2.69 8.31 -3.90
C MET A 40 -2.09 6.99 -4.42
N LEU A 41 -2.87 6.18 -5.11
CA LEU A 41 -2.39 4.93 -5.71
C LEU A 41 -1.42 5.15 -6.87
N GLU A 42 -1.56 6.26 -7.62
CA GLU A 42 -0.54 6.70 -8.58
C GLU A 42 0.81 6.98 -7.90
N GLN A 43 0.79 7.59 -6.69
CA GLN A 43 2.02 7.78 -5.91
C GLN A 43 2.62 6.44 -5.50
N VAL A 44 1.78 5.46 -5.13
CA VAL A 44 2.26 4.11 -4.79
C VAL A 44 2.94 3.46 -5.99
N ALA A 45 2.32 3.46 -7.15
CA ALA A 45 2.90 2.89 -8.37
C ALA A 45 4.21 3.61 -8.74
N ARG A 46 4.20 4.94 -8.82
CA ARG A 46 5.33 5.75 -9.27
C ARG A 46 6.54 5.63 -8.35
N HIS A 47 6.34 5.81 -7.05
CA HIS A 47 7.43 5.81 -6.07
C HIS A 47 7.84 4.41 -5.63
N GLY A 48 6.95 3.45 -5.73
CA GLY A 48 7.21 2.03 -5.53
C GLY A 48 7.89 1.36 -6.72
N MET A 49 7.90 2.01 -7.91
CA MET A 49 8.37 1.41 -9.18
C MET A 49 7.68 0.07 -9.46
N LEU A 50 6.41 -0.03 -9.13
CA LEU A 50 5.56 -1.17 -9.41
C LEU A 50 4.44 -0.75 -10.38
N ASP A 51 3.89 -1.71 -11.13
CA ASP A 51 2.74 -1.41 -11.98
C ASP A 51 1.46 -1.86 -11.28
N LEU A 52 0.46 -0.98 -11.27
CA LEU A 52 -0.88 -1.21 -10.71
C LEU A 52 -1.95 -1.02 -11.79
N ASP A 53 -2.81 -2.02 -11.94
CA ASP A 53 -4.03 -1.91 -12.74
C ASP A 53 -5.20 -2.31 -11.85
N ILE A 54 -6.07 -1.35 -11.53
CA ILE A 54 -7.16 -1.51 -10.57
C ILE A 54 -8.47 -1.09 -11.21
N GLU A 55 -9.43 -2.00 -11.24
CA GLU A 55 -10.83 -1.73 -11.51
C GLU A 55 -11.64 -2.03 -10.26
N ALA A 56 -12.40 -1.06 -9.78
CA ALA A 56 -13.27 -1.21 -8.63
C ALA A 56 -14.65 -0.60 -8.89
N ARG A 57 -15.67 -1.33 -8.46
CA ARG A 57 -17.05 -0.86 -8.38
C ARG A 57 -17.58 -1.19 -7.00
N GLY A 58 -18.00 -0.20 -6.25
CA GLY A 58 -18.55 -0.37 -4.92
C GLY A 58 -19.85 0.41 -4.75
N ASP A 59 -20.41 0.29 -3.58
CA ASP A 59 -21.65 0.90 -3.14
C ASP A 59 -21.46 2.38 -2.70
N LEU A 60 -20.76 3.18 -3.53
CA LEU A 60 -20.42 4.59 -3.29
C LEU A 60 -21.63 5.48 -2.99
N HIS A 61 -22.85 5.01 -3.27
CA HIS A 61 -24.08 5.70 -2.89
C HIS A 61 -24.35 5.66 -1.36
N ILE A 62 -23.70 4.74 -0.64
CA ILE A 62 -23.69 4.70 0.83
C ILE A 62 -22.55 5.62 1.30
N ASP A 63 -21.32 5.22 1.08
CA ASP A 63 -20.10 5.98 1.27
C ASP A 63 -18.93 5.28 0.56
N ALA A 64 -17.69 5.72 0.79
CA ALA A 64 -16.51 5.14 0.17
C ALA A 64 -15.82 4.06 1.02
N HIS A 65 -16.30 3.76 2.23
CA HIS A 65 -15.63 2.89 3.20
C HIS A 65 -15.34 1.50 2.63
N HIS A 66 -16.38 0.78 2.23
CA HIS A 66 -16.25 -0.60 1.72
C HIS A 66 -15.32 -0.66 0.49
N THR A 67 -15.42 0.33 -0.39
CA THR A 67 -14.59 0.37 -1.61
C THR A 67 -13.12 0.58 -1.28
N VAL A 68 -12.81 1.51 -0.38
CA VAL A 68 -11.43 1.83 0.01
C VAL A 68 -10.78 0.68 0.77
N GLU A 69 -11.47 0.12 1.75
CA GLU A 69 -11.01 -1.04 2.53
C GLU A 69 -10.75 -2.24 1.61
N ASP A 70 -11.72 -2.59 0.77
CA ASP A 70 -11.63 -3.75 -0.13
C ASP A 70 -10.54 -3.59 -1.21
N ILE A 71 -10.24 -2.38 -1.67
CA ILE A 71 -9.06 -2.11 -2.51
C ILE A 71 -7.78 -2.42 -1.73
N GLY A 72 -7.66 -1.95 -0.49
CA GLY A 72 -6.52 -2.26 0.38
C GLY A 72 -6.34 -3.77 0.58
N ILE A 73 -7.42 -4.48 0.90
CA ILE A 73 -7.48 -5.95 1.02
C ILE A 73 -6.96 -6.62 -0.26
N THR A 74 -7.47 -6.21 -1.41
CA THR A 74 -7.17 -6.86 -2.70
C THR A 74 -5.72 -6.62 -3.12
N ILE A 75 -5.18 -5.41 -2.88
CA ILE A 75 -3.76 -5.11 -3.09
C ILE A 75 -2.88 -5.96 -2.15
N GLY A 76 -3.27 -6.10 -0.88
CA GLY A 76 -2.56 -6.95 0.09
C GLY A 76 -2.50 -8.41 -0.37
N GLN A 77 -3.60 -8.97 -0.85
CA GLN A 77 -3.66 -10.32 -1.41
C GLN A 77 -2.80 -10.46 -2.68
N ALA A 78 -2.79 -9.43 -3.54
CA ALA A 78 -1.95 -9.42 -4.73
C ALA A 78 -0.46 -9.40 -4.37
N LEU A 79 -0.08 -8.62 -3.34
CA LEU A 79 1.30 -8.59 -2.85
C LEU A 79 1.77 -9.98 -2.37
N VAL A 80 0.98 -10.68 -1.56
CA VAL A 80 1.33 -12.03 -1.09
C VAL A 80 1.56 -12.98 -2.24
N LYS A 81 0.69 -12.96 -3.26
CA LYS A 81 0.82 -13.81 -4.45
C LYS A 81 2.05 -13.44 -5.29
N ALA A 82 2.31 -12.15 -5.48
CA ALA A 82 3.42 -11.68 -6.33
C ALA A 82 4.78 -11.91 -5.68
N ILE A 83 4.89 -11.75 -4.35
CA ILE A 83 6.17 -11.88 -3.64
C ILE A 83 6.57 -13.34 -3.38
N GLY A 84 5.60 -14.26 -3.38
CA GLY A 84 5.83 -15.69 -3.20
C GLY A 84 6.39 -16.06 -1.83
N ASP A 85 7.41 -16.91 -1.79
CA ASP A 85 8.03 -17.45 -0.56
C ASP A 85 8.95 -16.46 0.17
N LYS A 86 9.12 -15.25 -0.38
CA LYS A 86 9.99 -14.21 0.16
C LYS A 86 11.48 -14.56 0.21
N ALA A 87 11.92 -15.56 -0.56
CA ALA A 87 13.33 -15.91 -0.65
C ALA A 87 14.11 -14.83 -1.42
N GLY A 88 15.25 -14.41 -0.89
CA GLY A 88 16.17 -13.49 -1.53
C GLY A 88 15.71 -12.04 -1.61
N ILE A 89 14.72 -11.61 -0.78
CA ILE A 89 14.30 -10.21 -0.68
C ILE A 89 14.98 -9.49 0.49
N CYS A 90 14.97 -8.16 0.48
CA CYS A 90 15.46 -7.34 1.60
C CYS A 90 14.62 -7.51 2.87
N ARG A 91 13.33 -7.82 2.74
CA ARG A 91 12.34 -8.00 3.81
C ARG A 91 11.95 -6.74 4.56
N TYR A 92 12.92 -5.89 4.94
CA TYR A 92 12.68 -4.65 5.67
C TYR A 92 12.82 -3.46 4.73
N GLY A 93 11.93 -2.50 4.86
CA GLY A 93 12.04 -1.24 4.14
C GLY A 93 11.59 -0.07 5.00
N HIS A 94 12.18 1.10 4.72
CA HIS A 94 11.80 2.33 5.39
C HIS A 94 12.02 3.53 4.48
N ALA A 95 11.24 4.58 4.72
CA ALA A 95 11.44 5.84 4.03
C ALA A 95 10.93 7.01 4.87
N TYR A 96 11.63 8.13 4.77
CA TYR A 96 11.15 9.45 5.15
C TYR A 96 10.88 10.23 3.87
N VAL A 97 9.68 10.76 3.70
CA VAL A 97 9.32 11.50 2.49
C VAL A 97 8.71 12.84 2.86
N PRO A 98 9.33 13.95 2.41
CA PRO A 98 8.77 15.29 2.57
C PRO A 98 7.89 15.67 1.37
N LEU A 99 6.95 16.55 1.60
CA LEU A 99 6.27 17.38 0.61
C LEU A 99 6.01 18.73 1.25
N ASP A 100 6.74 19.74 0.78
CA ASP A 100 6.76 21.08 1.37
C ASP A 100 6.95 21.03 2.91
N GLU A 101 5.94 21.42 3.68
CA GLU A 101 5.96 21.44 5.15
C GLU A 101 5.68 20.09 5.80
N ALA A 102 5.10 19.13 5.04
CA ALA A 102 4.74 17.82 5.55
C ALA A 102 5.92 16.85 5.46
N LEU A 103 6.02 15.98 6.46
CA LEU A 103 7.01 14.91 6.51
C LEU A 103 6.37 13.67 7.12
N SER A 104 6.41 12.57 6.39
CA SER A 104 5.97 11.26 6.90
C SER A 104 7.07 10.22 6.87
N ARG A 105 6.93 9.22 7.73
CA ARG A 105 7.78 8.04 7.81
C ARG A 105 6.94 6.78 7.62
N ALA A 106 7.46 5.82 6.85
CA ALA A 106 6.94 4.46 6.78
C ALA A 106 8.06 3.46 7.07
N VAL A 107 7.75 2.42 7.85
CA VAL A 107 8.64 1.27 8.09
C VAL A 107 7.82 0.01 7.91
N ILE A 108 8.31 -0.93 7.07
CA ILE A 108 7.62 -2.17 6.76
C ILE A 108 8.51 -3.39 7.01
N ASP A 109 7.93 -4.44 7.60
CA ASP A 109 8.49 -5.80 7.66
C ASP A 109 7.55 -6.76 6.94
N LEU A 110 8.03 -7.43 5.89
CA LEU A 110 7.29 -8.47 5.18
C LEU A 110 7.26 -9.78 5.99
N SER A 111 6.85 -9.66 7.23
CA SER A 111 7.03 -10.60 8.35
C SER A 111 6.17 -11.87 8.29
N GLY A 112 5.14 -11.92 7.45
CA GLY A 112 4.11 -12.96 7.50
C GLY A 112 3.12 -12.79 8.67
N ARG A 113 3.12 -11.64 9.36
CA ARG A 113 2.22 -11.31 10.49
C ARG A 113 1.64 -9.91 10.33
N PRO A 114 0.31 -9.77 10.38
CA PRO A 114 -0.31 -8.45 10.28
C PRO A 114 -0.07 -7.62 11.55
N GLY A 115 0.21 -6.34 11.37
CA GLY A 115 0.32 -5.37 12.43
C GLY A 115 0.41 -3.96 11.86
N LEU A 116 -0.52 -3.09 12.22
CA LEU A 116 -0.51 -1.68 11.83
C LEU A 116 -0.30 -0.80 13.06
N GLU A 117 0.77 -0.02 13.04
CA GLU A 117 0.99 1.10 13.95
C GLU A 117 0.79 2.39 13.18
N TYR A 118 -0.29 3.09 13.49
CA TYR A 118 -0.74 4.25 12.74
C TYR A 118 -0.78 5.50 13.62
N HIS A 119 0.23 6.36 13.46
CA HIS A 119 0.39 7.60 14.21
C HIS A 119 0.22 8.81 13.29
N VAL A 120 -0.99 9.01 12.83
CA VAL A 120 -1.37 10.08 11.91
C VAL A 120 -2.53 10.87 12.50
N LYS A 121 -2.39 12.20 12.48
CA LYS A 121 -3.48 13.13 12.83
C LYS A 121 -3.61 14.14 11.71
N PHE A 122 -4.65 13.99 10.92
CA PHE A 122 -4.96 14.94 9.87
C PHE A 122 -5.47 16.25 10.45
N THR A 123 -5.11 17.36 9.80
CA THR A 123 -5.55 18.71 10.19
C THR A 123 -6.98 19.02 9.76
N ARG A 124 -7.59 18.19 8.93
CA ARG A 124 -8.96 18.30 8.42
C ARG A 124 -9.57 16.91 8.28
N ALA A 125 -10.89 16.82 8.36
CA ALA A 125 -11.64 15.58 8.15
C ALA A 125 -11.77 15.19 6.67
N LEU A 126 -11.72 16.17 5.76
CA LEU A 126 -11.95 15.96 4.34
C LEU A 126 -10.83 16.57 3.48
N ILE A 127 -10.44 15.86 2.43
CA ILE A 127 -9.62 16.37 1.32
C ILE A 127 -10.47 16.30 0.05
N GLY A 128 -11.01 17.45 -0.37
CA GLY A 128 -12.12 17.46 -1.34
C GLY A 128 -13.32 16.74 -0.75
N GLU A 129 -13.78 15.68 -1.40
CA GLU A 129 -14.88 14.82 -0.93
C GLU A 129 -14.37 13.54 -0.21
N PHE A 130 -13.06 13.36 -0.12
CA PHE A 130 -12.47 12.16 0.47
C PHE A 130 -12.31 12.32 1.99
N ASP A 131 -12.92 11.41 2.75
CA ASP A 131 -12.77 11.33 4.20
C ASP A 131 -11.37 10.78 4.56
N VAL A 132 -10.64 11.50 5.40
CA VAL A 132 -9.28 11.11 5.79
C VAL A 132 -9.21 9.87 6.67
N ASP A 133 -10.29 9.51 7.35
CA ASP A 133 -10.35 8.29 8.15
C ASP A 133 -10.23 7.03 7.27
N LEU A 134 -10.62 7.13 6.00
CA LEU A 134 -10.47 6.05 5.01
C LEU A 134 -9.01 5.69 4.72
N VAL A 135 -8.06 6.59 5.01
CA VAL A 135 -6.61 6.28 4.88
C VAL A 135 -6.22 5.17 5.86
N HIS A 136 -6.74 5.22 7.09
CA HIS A 136 -6.53 4.15 8.07
C HIS A 136 -7.11 2.84 7.57
N GLU A 137 -8.35 2.84 7.09
CA GLU A 137 -9.06 1.64 6.61
C GLU A 137 -8.35 0.99 5.42
N PHE A 138 -7.85 1.81 4.48
CA PHE A 138 -7.02 1.33 3.38
C PHE A 138 -5.79 0.55 3.88
N PHE A 139 -5.00 1.15 4.80
CA PHE A 139 -3.79 0.52 5.30
C PHE A 139 -4.08 -0.67 6.22
N GLN A 140 -5.17 -0.64 6.98
CA GLN A 140 -5.59 -1.78 7.82
C GLN A 140 -6.00 -2.97 6.96
N GLY A 141 -6.82 -2.74 5.93
CA GLY A 141 -7.20 -3.76 4.95
C GLY A 141 -5.97 -4.35 4.25
N PHE A 142 -5.05 -3.49 3.78
CA PHE A 142 -3.79 -3.91 3.18
C PHE A 142 -2.93 -4.77 4.12
N VAL A 143 -2.65 -4.28 5.33
CA VAL A 143 -1.77 -4.96 6.29
C VAL A 143 -2.30 -6.34 6.68
N ASN A 144 -3.60 -6.44 6.94
CA ASN A 144 -4.25 -7.69 7.32
C ASN A 144 -4.11 -8.77 6.24
N HIS A 145 -4.13 -8.38 4.96
CA HIS A 145 -4.14 -9.32 3.84
C HIS A 145 -2.78 -9.46 3.14
N ALA A 146 -1.91 -8.49 3.29
CA ALA A 146 -0.49 -8.59 2.91
C ALA A 146 0.34 -9.37 3.92
N GLN A 147 -0.18 -9.59 5.14
CA GLN A 147 0.53 -10.26 6.24
C GLN A 147 1.87 -9.58 6.53
N VAL A 148 1.82 -8.26 6.72
CA VAL A 148 3.00 -7.42 6.98
C VAL A 148 2.84 -6.65 8.28
N THR A 149 3.94 -6.24 8.88
CA THR A 149 3.95 -5.23 9.94
C THR A 149 4.31 -3.89 9.31
N LEU A 150 3.45 -2.88 9.51
CA LEU A 150 3.61 -1.55 8.93
C LEU A 150 3.48 -0.49 10.03
N HIS A 151 4.47 0.39 10.12
CA HIS A 151 4.42 1.60 10.93
C HIS A 151 4.31 2.81 10.01
N LEU A 152 3.32 3.66 10.26
CA LEU A 152 3.08 4.90 9.54
C LEU A 152 3.00 6.06 10.52
N ASP A 153 3.86 7.04 10.35
CA ASP A 153 3.88 8.25 11.14
C ASP A 153 3.80 9.48 10.24
N ASN A 154 2.89 10.39 10.50
CA ASN A 154 3.01 11.76 10.03
C ASN A 154 3.70 12.59 11.11
N LEU A 155 4.95 12.96 10.87
CA LEU A 155 5.81 13.63 11.85
C LEU A 155 5.52 15.13 11.95
N ARG A 156 5.08 15.73 10.84
CA ARG A 156 4.65 17.13 10.74
C ARG A 156 3.90 17.36 9.44
N GLY A 157 3.14 18.45 9.39
CA GLY A 157 2.40 18.91 8.21
C GLY A 157 1.12 19.62 8.63
N ASP A 158 0.78 20.69 7.93
CA ASP A 158 -0.41 21.50 8.18
C ASP A 158 -1.47 21.32 7.10
N ASN A 159 -1.07 20.92 5.89
CA ASN A 159 -1.96 20.62 4.78
C ASN A 159 -2.30 19.12 4.76
N ALA A 160 -3.57 18.76 4.95
CA ALA A 160 -4.02 17.36 5.00
C ALA A 160 -3.72 16.59 3.70
N HIS A 161 -3.76 17.24 2.53
CA HIS A 161 -3.37 16.62 1.26
C HIS A 161 -1.87 16.24 1.30
N HIS A 162 -0.99 17.18 1.71
CA HIS A 162 0.44 16.90 1.83
C HIS A 162 0.73 15.82 2.87
N GLN A 163 0.01 15.83 4.01
CA GLN A 163 0.12 14.77 5.01
C GLN A 163 -0.21 13.40 4.39
N CYS A 164 -1.34 13.29 3.69
CA CYS A 164 -1.78 12.05 3.07
C CYS A 164 -0.81 11.59 1.98
N GLU A 165 -0.44 12.49 1.07
CA GLU A 165 0.45 12.14 -0.04
C GLU A 165 1.84 11.70 0.41
N THR A 166 2.39 12.34 1.47
CA THR A 166 3.68 11.91 2.04
C THR A 166 3.61 10.53 2.67
N LEU A 167 2.47 10.13 3.26
CA LEU A 167 2.26 8.77 3.78
C LEU A 167 2.31 7.73 2.67
N PHE A 168 1.54 7.93 1.59
CA PHE A 168 1.51 7.00 0.46
C PHE A 168 2.86 6.91 -0.26
N LYS A 169 3.57 8.04 -0.44
CA LYS A 169 4.93 8.04 -0.99
C LYS A 169 5.94 7.33 -0.10
N ALA A 170 5.88 7.56 1.22
CA ALA A 170 6.76 6.89 2.18
C ALA A 170 6.51 5.38 2.20
N PHE A 171 5.23 4.98 2.23
CA PHE A 171 4.82 3.58 2.11
C PHE A 171 5.35 2.94 0.83
N ALA A 172 5.15 3.58 -0.32
CA ALA A 172 5.60 3.08 -1.62
C ALA A 172 7.12 2.83 -1.65
N ARG A 173 7.90 3.79 -1.14
CA ARG A 173 9.37 3.69 -1.05
C ARG A 173 9.81 2.59 -0.10
N ALA A 174 9.16 2.47 1.05
CA ALA A 174 9.43 1.42 2.03
C ALA A 174 9.10 0.04 1.47
N LEU A 175 7.94 -0.11 0.82
CA LEU A 175 7.53 -1.36 0.18
C LEU A 175 8.50 -1.78 -0.93
N ARG A 176 8.90 -0.84 -1.80
CA ARG A 176 9.91 -1.11 -2.82
C ARG A 176 11.20 -1.65 -2.20
N MET A 177 11.75 -0.96 -1.21
CA MET A 177 12.98 -1.38 -0.53
C MET A 177 12.84 -2.78 0.09
N ALA A 178 11.72 -3.07 0.76
CA ALA A 178 11.47 -4.36 1.39
C ALA A 178 11.34 -5.50 0.38
N ALA A 179 10.72 -5.22 -0.77
CA ALA A 179 10.48 -6.21 -1.83
C ALA A 179 11.65 -6.37 -2.81
N GLU A 180 12.63 -5.44 -2.83
CA GLU A 180 13.81 -5.55 -3.70
C GLU A 180 14.59 -6.83 -3.41
N ALA A 181 15.18 -7.40 -4.47
CA ALA A 181 16.07 -8.54 -4.33
C ALA A 181 17.36 -8.12 -3.59
N ASP A 182 17.79 -8.92 -2.63
CA ASP A 182 19.09 -8.81 -1.99
C ASP A 182 20.06 -9.82 -2.64
N PRO A 183 21.02 -9.37 -3.48
CA PRO A 183 21.97 -10.28 -4.13
C PRO A 183 22.82 -11.10 -3.15
N ARG A 184 23.00 -10.61 -1.91
CA ARG A 184 23.77 -11.30 -0.88
C ARG A 184 22.97 -12.38 -0.17
N ALA A 185 21.63 -12.32 -0.24
CA ALA A 185 20.70 -13.26 0.37
C ALA A 185 20.02 -14.18 -0.68
N ALA A 186 20.56 -14.24 -1.90
CA ALA A 186 19.95 -14.98 -3.01
C ALA A 186 19.59 -16.43 -2.60
N GLY A 187 18.32 -16.80 -2.81
CA GLY A 187 17.80 -18.14 -2.50
C GLY A 187 17.61 -18.45 -1.01
N THR A 188 17.83 -17.49 -0.11
CA THR A 188 17.60 -17.67 1.33
C THR A 188 16.38 -16.88 1.80
N ILE A 189 15.62 -17.45 2.74
CA ILE A 189 14.54 -16.72 3.41
C ILE A 189 15.20 -15.86 4.51
N PRO A 190 14.98 -14.53 4.52
CA PRO A 190 15.61 -13.60 5.46
C PRO A 190 15.02 -13.70 6.87
N SER A 191 15.14 -14.88 7.47
CA SER A 191 14.62 -15.22 8.81
C SER A 191 15.48 -16.27 9.47
N THR A 192 15.88 -16.06 10.73
CA THR A 192 16.58 -17.05 11.55
C THR A 192 15.74 -18.31 11.81
N LYS A 193 14.41 -18.23 11.59
CA LYS A 193 13.48 -19.36 11.69
C LYS A 193 13.40 -20.20 10.40
N GLY A 194 14.04 -19.74 9.30
CA GLY A 194 13.98 -20.41 7.99
C GLY A 194 12.63 -20.29 7.29
N ARG A 195 11.70 -19.48 7.80
CA ARG A 195 10.36 -19.19 7.23
C ARG A 195 9.85 -17.81 7.64
N LEU A 196 8.92 -17.28 6.84
CA LEU A 196 8.15 -16.05 7.07
C LEU A 196 6.66 -16.30 6.85
#